data_13e00e6b40b7eeda8f8ff86d7b86e73c
#
_entry.id   13e00e6b40b7eeda8f8ff86d7b86e73c
#
_cell.length_a   1.000
_cell.length_b   1.000
_cell.length_c   1.000
_cell.angle_alpha   90.00
_cell.angle_beta   90.00
_cell.angle_gamma   90.00
#
_symmetry.space_group_name_H-M   'P 1'
#
loop_
_entity.id
_entity.type
_entity.pdbx_description
1 polymer ?
#
loop_
_entity_poly.entity_id
_entity_poly.type
_entity_poly.pdbx_seq_one_letter_code
_entity_poly.pdbx_strand_id
1 'polypeptide(L)'
;MNSTSRRRRLTAAALTALAVATGATACGGGSDGGSNTADSGTYTIWDPYPQFDKSSAWAKLLDSCGTEAGVKVKRTAFDTSDLSNKALLAAQQDNSADVLIVDNPVVSTLAEAGVLTTTDDNKLDTSKVDPNLLAAGQTGGKTYGTPIGANTLALYYNKDVLKKAGVDVASIKDWASLTAALAKVDKAGKKGITFSAIGTEEGSFQFLPWFWGSGAQLTRLDSAEGVSALALWSDWLKKGYAPNSVINNTQTTSWQEFASGDYAFAENGTWQLANAKKAGFEYGVLPIPGAKGGNAAAPTGGEFVTLPVQSDTGRYATSQKLVACLTNTDHLYDTDTTLSYVAPTSEVQAKQVAANAELKPWVDAVKAARGRTSDDLGTKYPKISEQMWKAVQSALSGSKSPKDAMAAAQSAVK
;
A
#
# COMPACT_ATOMS: atom_id res chain seq x y z
N MET A 1 -2.26 -2.23 64.56
CA MET A 1 -2.88 -3.37 65.33
C MET A 1 -3.01 -4.52 64.39
N ASN A 2 -2.28 -5.59 64.70
CA ASN A 2 -2.37 -7.04 64.38
C ASN A 2 -2.41 -7.41 62.88
N SER A 3 -1.32 -7.88 62.26
CA SER A 3 -0.62 -9.18 62.47
C SER A 3 -1.51 -10.40 62.17
N THR A 4 -1.19 -11.13 61.11
CA THR A 4 -0.74 -12.52 61.27
C THR A 4 -0.32 -13.14 59.93
N SER A 5 0.93 -13.57 59.97
CA SER A 5 1.61 -14.49 59.03
C SER A 5 1.04 -15.91 59.12
N ARG A 6 1.05 -16.69 58.04
CA ARG A 6 1.23 -18.14 58.12
C ARG A 6 2.06 -18.68 56.93
N ARG A 7 3.26 -19.09 57.31
CA ARG A 7 4.13 -20.03 56.59
C ARG A 7 3.59 -21.46 56.71
N ARG A 8 3.93 -22.28 55.74
CA ARG A 8 4.26 -23.74 55.77
C ARG A 8 3.73 -24.41 54.52
N ARG A 9 4.33 -25.35 53.84
CA ARG A 9 5.59 -26.12 54.00
C ARG A 9 5.90 -26.76 52.64
N LEU A 10 7.18 -26.95 52.37
CA LEU A 10 7.76 -27.83 51.37
C LEU A 10 7.38 -29.30 51.58
N THR A 11 7.14 -30.05 50.50
CA THR A 11 7.42 -31.50 50.49
C THR A 11 8.02 -31.86 49.10
N ALA A 12 9.21 -32.42 49.18
CA ALA A 12 9.93 -33.08 48.10
C ALA A 12 9.62 -34.58 48.15
N ALA A 13 9.51 -35.20 46.97
CA ALA A 13 9.70 -36.65 46.75
C ALA A 13 9.95 -36.82 45.26
N ALA A 14 11.14 -37.11 44.79
CA ALA A 14 11.93 -38.32 44.70
C ALA A 14 11.48 -39.28 43.58
N LEU A 15 12.30 -39.29 42.54
CA LEU A 15 12.83 -40.38 41.66
C LEU A 15 12.06 -41.71 41.53
N THR A 16 11.79 -42.06 40.24
CA THR A 16 12.14 -43.42 39.75
C THR A 16 12.44 -43.41 38.27
N ALA A 17 13.70 -43.81 37.97
CA ALA A 17 14.16 -44.13 36.63
C ALA A 17 13.78 -45.58 36.28
N LEU A 18 13.34 -45.81 35.03
CA LEU A 18 13.36 -47.16 34.47
C LEU A 18 13.92 -47.07 33.02
N ALA A 19 15.12 -47.59 32.88
CA ALA A 19 15.78 -47.88 31.62
C ALA A 19 15.34 -49.27 31.15
N VAL A 20 14.97 -49.40 29.88
CA VAL A 20 15.04 -50.68 29.15
C VAL A 20 15.66 -50.42 27.80
N ALA A 21 16.71 -51.16 27.57
CA ALA A 21 17.60 -51.13 26.42
C ALA A 21 17.16 -52.15 25.34
N THR A 22 17.70 -51.92 24.14
CA THR A 22 18.10 -52.85 23.07
C THR A 22 17.10 -53.36 22.06
N GLY A 23 17.52 -53.14 20.80
CA GLY A 23 17.06 -53.82 19.62
C GLY A 23 17.65 -53.23 18.34
N ALA A 24 18.98 -53.44 18.12
CA ALA A 24 19.61 -53.18 16.83
C ALA A 24 19.30 -54.34 15.88
N THR A 25 18.81 -54.04 14.66
CA THR A 25 19.02 -54.91 13.50
C THR A 25 19.41 -54.02 12.30
N ALA A 26 20.66 -54.22 11.91
CA ALA A 26 21.20 -53.75 10.64
C ALA A 26 20.91 -54.81 9.55
N CYS A 27 20.63 -54.35 8.35
CA CYS A 27 20.88 -54.91 7.00
C CYS A 27 20.00 -54.17 6.02
N GLY A 28 20.44 -53.66 4.93
CA GLY A 28 21.46 -53.89 3.99
C GLY A 28 21.27 -52.94 2.82
N GLY A 29 22.34 -52.67 2.09
CA GLY A 29 22.50 -51.64 1.10
C GLY A 29 21.55 -51.70 -0.12
N GLY A 30 21.41 -50.53 -0.71
CA GLY A 30 20.82 -50.26 -2.00
C GLY A 30 21.10 -48.84 -2.36
N SER A 31 22.19 -48.60 -3.09
CA SER A 31 22.43 -47.40 -3.84
C SER A 31 21.39 -47.34 -4.94
N ASP A 32 20.56 -46.28 -4.94
CA ASP A 32 19.99 -45.78 -6.18
C ASP A 32 19.51 -44.35 -6.04
N GLY A 33 19.97 -43.55 -6.99
CA GLY A 33 19.30 -42.48 -7.64
C GLY A 33 18.70 -41.37 -6.74
N GLY A 34 19.41 -40.27 -6.61
CA GLY A 34 18.83 -39.04 -6.11
C GLY A 34 17.59 -38.61 -6.93
N SER A 35 16.43 -39.04 -6.50
CA SER A 35 15.19 -38.35 -6.84
C SER A 35 15.17 -37.07 -6.02
N ASN A 36 15.29 -35.91 -6.68
CA ASN A 36 14.87 -34.65 -6.14
C ASN A 36 13.38 -34.80 -5.79
N THR A 37 13.05 -35.30 -4.61
CA THR A 37 11.72 -35.15 -4.06
C THR A 37 11.54 -33.65 -3.84
N ALA A 38 10.80 -33.01 -4.75
CA ALA A 38 10.28 -31.67 -4.54
C ALA A 38 9.69 -31.64 -3.13
N ASP A 39 10.13 -30.68 -2.32
CA ASP A 39 9.62 -30.49 -0.96
C ASP A 39 8.09 -30.33 -1.03
N SER A 40 7.35 -31.38 -0.69
CA SER A 40 5.89 -31.42 -0.69
C SER A 40 5.29 -30.71 0.53
N GLY A 41 6.07 -29.83 1.17
CA GLY A 41 5.69 -29.08 2.36
C GLY A 41 4.61 -28.03 2.10
N THR A 42 4.12 -27.44 3.18
CA THR A 42 3.24 -26.27 3.13
C THR A 42 4.11 -25.01 3.02
N TYR A 43 3.80 -24.16 2.04
CA TYR A 43 4.42 -22.86 1.83
C TYR A 43 3.52 -21.73 2.32
N THR A 44 4.08 -20.76 3.00
CA THR A 44 3.34 -19.66 3.61
C THR A 44 3.44 -18.40 2.75
N ILE A 45 2.28 -17.79 2.48
CA ILE A 45 2.18 -16.49 1.81
C ILE A 45 1.50 -15.52 2.76
N TRP A 46 2.18 -14.40 3.06
CA TRP A 46 1.59 -13.31 3.84
C TRP A 46 1.28 -12.12 2.94
N ASP A 47 0.08 -11.55 3.09
CA ASP A 47 -0.40 -10.45 2.27
C ASP A 47 -1.18 -9.40 3.08
N PRO A 48 -1.37 -8.16 2.55
CA PRO A 48 -2.06 -7.08 3.23
C PRO A 48 -3.56 -7.01 2.89
N TYR A 49 -4.22 -8.13 2.56
CA TYR A 49 -5.59 -8.14 2.06
C TYR A 49 -6.56 -8.95 2.94
N PRO A 50 -6.82 -8.55 4.20
CA PRO A 50 -7.71 -9.28 5.10
C PRO A 50 -9.17 -9.31 4.62
N GLN A 51 -9.57 -8.39 3.72
CA GLN A 51 -10.91 -8.35 3.12
C GLN A 51 -11.21 -9.53 2.17
N PHE A 52 -10.20 -10.23 1.69
CA PHE A 52 -10.36 -11.39 0.82
C PHE A 52 -10.35 -12.68 1.64
N ASP A 53 -11.49 -13.35 1.72
CA ASP A 53 -11.61 -14.65 2.36
C ASP A 53 -11.12 -15.81 1.46
N LYS A 54 -11.23 -17.03 1.96
CA LYS A 54 -10.81 -18.26 1.23
C LYS A 54 -11.59 -18.51 -0.07
N SER A 55 -12.78 -17.93 -0.23
CA SER A 55 -13.61 -18.10 -1.42
C SER A 55 -13.31 -17.08 -2.52
N SER A 56 -12.53 -16.05 -2.19
CA SER A 56 -12.18 -14.95 -3.09
C SER A 56 -11.34 -15.42 -4.30
N ALA A 57 -11.40 -14.62 -5.37
CA ALA A 57 -10.55 -14.83 -6.56
C ALA A 57 -9.06 -14.77 -6.19
N TRP A 58 -8.69 -13.85 -5.30
CA TRP A 58 -7.32 -13.72 -4.80
C TRP A 58 -6.83 -15.00 -4.10
N ALA A 59 -7.59 -15.54 -3.15
CA ALA A 59 -7.20 -16.78 -2.46
C ALA A 59 -7.09 -17.97 -3.42
N LYS A 60 -8.01 -18.08 -4.38
CA LYS A 60 -7.98 -19.13 -5.40
C LYS A 60 -6.76 -19.03 -6.32
N LEU A 61 -6.34 -17.81 -6.67
CA LEU A 61 -5.13 -17.59 -7.45
C LEU A 61 -3.88 -18.07 -6.70
N LEU A 62 -3.76 -17.75 -5.41
CA LEU A 62 -2.66 -18.24 -4.58
C LEU A 62 -2.65 -19.77 -4.48
N ASP A 63 -3.81 -20.40 -4.33
CA ASP A 63 -3.95 -21.85 -4.29
C ASP A 63 -3.59 -22.48 -5.66
N SER A 64 -3.95 -21.83 -6.79
CA SER A 64 -3.56 -22.27 -8.14
C SER A 64 -2.05 -22.24 -8.31
N CYS A 65 -1.39 -21.15 -7.93
CA CYS A 65 0.07 -21.05 -7.96
C CYS A 65 0.74 -22.10 -7.08
N GLY A 66 0.17 -22.42 -5.91
CA GLY A 66 0.62 -23.55 -5.09
C GLY A 66 0.53 -24.89 -5.83
N THR A 67 -0.59 -25.14 -6.50
CA THR A 67 -0.82 -26.36 -7.29
C THR A 67 0.19 -26.46 -8.44
N GLU A 68 0.43 -25.38 -9.17
CA GLU A 68 1.42 -25.32 -10.25
C GLU A 68 2.85 -25.56 -9.74
N ALA A 69 3.17 -25.06 -8.54
CA ALA A 69 4.45 -25.30 -7.90
C ALA A 69 4.59 -26.68 -7.25
N GLY A 70 3.50 -27.48 -7.19
CA GLY A 70 3.45 -28.80 -6.57
C GLY A 70 3.42 -28.78 -5.05
N VAL A 71 2.92 -27.71 -4.43
CA VAL A 71 2.87 -27.52 -2.96
C VAL A 71 1.50 -27.02 -2.49
N LYS A 72 1.27 -27.11 -1.18
CA LYS A 72 0.14 -26.45 -0.54
C LYS A 72 0.52 -25.04 -0.12
N VAL A 73 -0.34 -24.06 -0.39
CA VAL A 73 -0.19 -22.69 0.09
C VAL A 73 -1.03 -22.49 1.34
N LYS A 74 -0.41 -21.91 2.38
CA LYS A 74 -1.08 -21.38 3.58
C LYS A 74 -1.00 -19.87 3.54
N ARG A 75 -2.08 -19.23 3.16
CA ARG A 75 -2.22 -17.78 3.19
C ARG A 75 -2.50 -17.28 4.61
N THR A 76 -1.84 -16.18 4.98
CA THR A 76 -2.17 -15.39 6.18
C THR A 76 -2.23 -13.91 5.79
N ALA A 77 -3.39 -13.30 6.01
CA ALA A 77 -3.60 -11.87 5.73
C ALA A 77 -3.52 -11.05 7.02
N PHE A 78 -2.98 -9.85 6.91
CA PHE A 78 -2.86 -8.87 8.00
C PHE A 78 -3.28 -7.50 7.50
N ASP A 79 -3.62 -6.60 8.41
CA ASP A 79 -3.70 -5.19 8.03
C ASP A 79 -2.33 -4.68 7.59
N THR A 80 -2.31 -3.78 6.59
CA THR A 80 -1.07 -3.28 5.97
C THR A 80 -0.08 -2.72 7.00
N SER A 81 -0.58 -1.99 8.00
CA SER A 81 0.25 -1.42 9.08
C SER A 81 0.87 -2.47 10.00
N ASP A 82 0.17 -3.60 10.21
CA ASP A 82 0.65 -4.68 11.08
C ASP A 82 1.64 -5.60 10.39
N LEU A 83 1.46 -5.82 9.09
CA LEU A 83 2.23 -6.79 8.30
C LEU A 83 3.74 -6.52 8.38
N SER A 84 4.16 -5.27 8.27
CA SER A 84 5.57 -4.87 8.35
C SER A 84 6.21 -5.27 9.69
N ASN A 85 5.53 -4.96 10.80
CA ASN A 85 6.00 -5.31 12.13
C ASN A 85 6.06 -6.82 12.34
N LYS A 86 5.06 -7.54 11.84
CA LYS A 86 5.01 -9.02 11.93
C LYS A 86 6.13 -9.67 11.09
N ALA A 87 6.45 -9.12 9.92
CA ALA A 87 7.55 -9.60 9.10
C ALA A 87 8.92 -9.41 9.80
N LEU A 88 9.14 -8.24 10.42
CA LEU A 88 10.36 -7.98 11.20
C LEU A 88 10.49 -8.94 12.39
N LEU A 89 9.42 -9.17 13.14
CA LEU A 89 9.43 -10.10 14.28
C LEU A 89 9.63 -11.55 13.85
N ALA A 90 9.00 -11.97 12.75
CA ALA A 90 9.15 -13.32 12.22
C ALA A 90 10.59 -13.60 11.76
N ALA A 91 11.22 -12.62 11.11
CA ALA A 91 12.62 -12.72 10.70
C ALA A 91 13.57 -12.87 11.90
N GLN A 92 13.32 -12.16 13.01
CA GLN A 92 14.09 -12.29 14.25
C GLN A 92 13.94 -13.66 14.92
N GLN A 93 12.87 -14.39 14.59
CA GLN A 93 12.53 -15.70 15.16
C GLN A 93 12.80 -16.86 14.19
N ASP A 94 13.51 -16.61 13.07
CA ASP A 94 13.71 -17.58 11.99
C ASP A 94 12.43 -18.25 11.49
N ASN A 95 11.33 -17.50 11.47
CA ASN A 95 9.98 -17.94 11.08
C ASN A 95 9.35 -17.03 10.03
N SER A 96 10.17 -16.59 9.08
CA SER A 96 9.71 -15.76 7.95
C SER A 96 8.72 -16.53 7.06
N ALA A 97 7.78 -15.80 6.44
CA ALA A 97 6.97 -16.37 5.38
C ALA A 97 7.83 -16.76 4.16
N ASP A 98 7.39 -17.73 3.37
CA ASP A 98 8.09 -18.13 2.14
C ASP A 98 7.96 -17.07 1.04
N VAL A 99 6.80 -16.41 0.99
CA VAL A 99 6.52 -15.27 0.11
C VAL A 99 5.82 -14.20 0.95
N LEU A 100 6.27 -12.96 0.80
CA LEU A 100 5.74 -11.81 1.53
C LEU A 100 5.30 -10.73 0.53
N ILE A 101 4.04 -10.32 0.60
CA ILE A 101 3.47 -9.26 -0.23
C ILE A 101 3.28 -8.04 0.66
N VAL A 102 3.95 -6.94 0.35
CA VAL A 102 3.96 -5.72 1.18
C VAL A 102 3.78 -4.45 0.36
N ASP A 103 3.20 -3.43 0.97
CA ASP A 103 3.12 -2.08 0.39
C ASP A 103 4.53 -1.57 0.03
N ASN A 104 4.64 -0.91 -1.10
CA ASN A 104 5.92 -0.55 -1.71
C ASN A 104 6.89 0.23 -0.80
N PRO A 105 6.49 1.20 0.07
CA PRO A 105 7.45 1.91 0.92
C PRO A 105 8.03 1.03 2.03
N VAL A 106 7.40 -0.11 2.33
CA VAL A 106 7.87 -1.04 3.35
C VAL A 106 9.07 -1.86 2.86
N VAL A 107 9.20 -2.04 1.53
CA VAL A 107 10.30 -2.82 0.94
C VAL A 107 11.67 -2.30 1.38
N SER A 108 11.90 -0.98 1.34
CA SER A 108 13.18 -0.40 1.77
C SER A 108 13.46 -0.64 3.25
N THR A 109 12.44 -0.55 4.12
CA THR A 109 12.57 -0.81 5.56
C THR A 109 12.96 -2.26 5.83
N LEU A 110 12.30 -3.21 5.17
CA LEU A 110 12.60 -4.64 5.35
C LEU A 110 13.94 -5.02 4.73
N ALA A 111 14.32 -4.40 3.60
CA ALA A 111 15.63 -4.61 2.96
C ALA A 111 16.78 -4.12 3.84
N GLU A 112 16.69 -2.92 4.41
CA GLU A 112 17.71 -2.38 5.32
C GLU A 112 17.79 -3.16 6.63
N ALA A 113 16.69 -3.73 7.10
CA ALA A 113 16.67 -4.64 8.25
C ALA A 113 17.25 -6.03 7.92
N GLY A 114 17.65 -6.30 6.68
CA GLY A 114 18.18 -7.60 6.26
C GLY A 114 17.12 -8.71 6.20
N VAL A 115 15.86 -8.37 6.13
CA VAL A 115 14.74 -9.33 6.10
C VAL A 115 14.49 -9.88 4.70
N LEU A 116 14.82 -9.13 3.65
CA LEU A 116 14.55 -9.49 2.27
C LEU A 116 15.82 -9.90 1.52
N THR A 117 15.66 -10.84 0.60
CA THR A 117 16.66 -11.18 -0.41
C THR A 117 16.48 -10.33 -1.66
N THR A 118 17.53 -10.19 -2.47
CA THR A 118 17.45 -9.43 -3.73
C THR A 118 16.78 -10.24 -4.85
N THR A 119 16.27 -9.55 -5.86
CA THR A 119 15.76 -10.18 -7.08
C THR A 119 16.87 -10.95 -7.82
N ASP A 120 18.10 -10.45 -7.80
CA ASP A 120 19.25 -11.10 -8.44
C ASP A 120 19.60 -12.42 -7.75
N ASP A 121 19.63 -12.46 -6.39
CA ASP A 121 19.91 -13.68 -5.62
C ASP A 121 18.87 -14.77 -5.95
N ASN A 122 17.63 -14.37 -6.20
CA ASN A 122 16.51 -15.29 -6.47
C ASN A 122 16.15 -15.39 -7.96
N LYS A 123 16.91 -14.76 -8.85
CA LYS A 123 16.68 -14.80 -10.31
C LYS A 123 15.24 -14.44 -10.71
N LEU A 124 14.65 -13.49 -10.02
CA LEU A 124 13.32 -12.99 -10.35
C LEU A 124 13.41 -12.06 -11.57
N ASP A 125 12.63 -12.35 -12.60
CA ASP A 125 12.61 -11.55 -13.83
C ASP A 125 11.77 -10.28 -13.63
N THR A 126 12.42 -9.14 -13.63
CA THR A 126 11.80 -7.80 -13.53
C THR A 126 11.94 -6.99 -14.82
N SER A 127 12.46 -7.60 -15.90
CA SER A 127 12.82 -6.90 -17.15
C SER A 127 11.65 -6.25 -17.88
N LYS A 128 10.43 -6.74 -17.67
CA LYS A 128 9.20 -6.20 -18.29
C LYS A 128 8.47 -5.17 -17.44
N VAL A 129 8.89 -4.97 -16.19
CA VAL A 129 8.26 -4.05 -15.25
C VAL A 129 8.58 -2.60 -15.63
N ASP A 130 7.58 -1.73 -15.59
CA ASP A 130 7.78 -0.30 -15.80
C ASP A 130 8.79 0.26 -14.79
N PRO A 131 9.87 0.94 -15.25
CA PRO A 131 10.97 1.33 -14.37
C PRO A 131 10.57 2.22 -13.17
N ASN A 132 9.58 3.11 -13.35
CA ASN A 132 9.09 3.96 -12.27
C ASN A 132 8.36 3.15 -11.17
N LEU A 133 7.75 2.03 -11.52
CA LEU A 133 7.10 1.14 -10.55
C LEU A 133 8.14 0.27 -9.85
N LEU A 134 9.11 -0.25 -10.60
CA LEU A 134 10.20 -1.06 -10.05
C LEU A 134 11.06 -0.26 -9.06
N ALA A 135 11.26 1.03 -9.32
CA ALA A 135 12.07 1.92 -8.48
C ALA A 135 11.60 1.97 -7.01
N ALA A 136 10.30 1.75 -6.74
CA ALA A 136 9.78 1.71 -5.38
C ALA A 136 10.26 0.49 -4.56
N GLY A 137 10.72 -0.58 -5.24
CA GLY A 137 11.32 -1.76 -4.62
C GLY A 137 12.85 -1.74 -4.58
N GLN A 138 13.48 -0.58 -4.88
CA GLN A 138 14.92 -0.44 -4.95
C GLN A 138 15.47 0.35 -3.77
N THR A 139 16.55 -0.16 -3.18
CA THR A 139 17.34 0.55 -2.17
C THR A 139 18.80 0.09 -2.23
N GLY A 140 19.75 1.01 -1.99
CA GLY A 140 21.17 0.70 -2.04
C GLY A 140 21.65 0.15 -3.40
N GLY A 141 21.00 0.52 -4.50
CA GLY A 141 21.31 0.04 -5.86
C GLY A 141 20.88 -1.41 -6.14
N LYS A 142 20.08 -2.02 -5.27
CA LYS A 142 19.55 -3.39 -5.42
C LYS A 142 18.03 -3.38 -5.45
N THR A 143 17.44 -4.39 -6.10
CA THR A 143 15.98 -4.60 -6.16
C THR A 143 15.58 -5.75 -5.24
N TYR A 144 14.49 -5.59 -4.47
CA TYR A 144 14.04 -6.50 -3.42
C TYR A 144 12.61 -7.01 -3.63
N GLY A 145 12.26 -7.31 -4.84
CA GLY A 145 10.94 -7.86 -5.19
C GLY A 145 10.44 -7.31 -6.52
N THR A 146 9.25 -7.70 -6.89
CA THR A 146 8.58 -7.24 -8.11
C THR A 146 7.17 -6.79 -7.79
N PRO A 147 6.66 -5.68 -8.36
CA PRO A 147 5.30 -5.23 -8.12
C PRO A 147 4.30 -6.22 -8.73
N ILE A 148 3.22 -6.49 -8.00
CA ILE A 148 2.08 -7.28 -8.50
C ILE A 148 0.93 -6.43 -9.03
N GLY A 149 1.10 -5.13 -9.01
CA GLY A 149 0.16 -4.13 -9.46
C GLY A 149 0.51 -2.77 -8.89
N ALA A 150 -0.09 -1.74 -9.45
CA ALA A 150 0.09 -0.36 -9.02
C ALA A 150 -1.25 0.35 -8.90
N ASN A 151 -1.32 1.24 -7.95
CA ASN A 151 -2.42 2.18 -7.81
C ASN A 151 -1.90 3.60 -7.62
N THR A 152 -2.78 4.58 -7.77
CA THR A 152 -2.49 5.99 -7.52
C THR A 152 -3.78 6.74 -7.26
N LEU A 153 -3.69 8.04 -7.00
CA LEU A 153 -4.81 8.90 -6.66
C LEU A 153 -5.21 9.80 -7.84
N ALA A 154 -6.49 10.10 -7.89
CA ALA A 154 -7.08 11.11 -8.77
C ALA A 154 -8.32 11.70 -8.10
N LEU A 155 -8.96 12.68 -8.73
CA LEU A 155 -10.25 13.21 -8.32
C LEU A 155 -11.36 12.50 -9.07
N TYR A 156 -12.18 11.73 -8.35
CA TYR A 156 -13.49 11.35 -8.84
C TYR A 156 -14.41 12.58 -8.78
N TYR A 157 -15.25 12.77 -9.79
CA TYR A 157 -16.24 13.84 -9.79
C TYR A 157 -17.63 13.35 -10.14
N ASN A 158 -18.64 13.94 -9.51
CA ASN A 158 -20.04 13.68 -9.77
C ASN A 158 -20.55 14.63 -10.86
N LYS A 159 -20.86 14.09 -12.04
CA LYS A 159 -21.32 14.87 -13.20
C LYS A 159 -22.60 15.63 -12.94
N ASP A 160 -23.54 15.05 -12.18
CA ASP A 160 -24.81 15.68 -11.89
C ASP A 160 -24.67 16.88 -10.96
N VAL A 161 -23.80 16.76 -9.93
CA VAL A 161 -23.48 17.87 -9.03
C VAL A 161 -22.80 19.00 -9.79
N LEU A 162 -21.79 18.69 -10.64
CA LEU A 162 -21.10 19.70 -11.43
C LEU A 162 -22.03 20.41 -12.41
N LYS A 163 -22.89 19.66 -13.11
CA LYS A 163 -23.90 20.19 -14.01
C LYS A 163 -24.84 21.14 -13.28
N LYS A 164 -25.37 20.75 -12.11
CA LYS A 164 -26.23 21.60 -11.28
C LYS A 164 -25.55 22.89 -10.83
N ALA A 165 -24.24 22.81 -10.53
CA ALA A 165 -23.44 23.97 -10.13
C ALA A 165 -22.95 24.84 -11.31
N GLY A 166 -23.21 24.46 -12.55
CA GLY A 166 -22.71 25.15 -13.74
C GLY A 166 -21.18 25.12 -13.83
N VAL A 167 -20.59 23.99 -13.44
CA VAL A 167 -19.13 23.75 -13.51
C VAL A 167 -18.80 22.90 -14.73
N ASP A 168 -17.98 23.43 -15.63
CA ASP A 168 -17.33 22.66 -16.68
C ASP A 168 -16.02 22.07 -16.14
N VAL A 169 -15.95 20.74 -16.02
CA VAL A 169 -14.77 20.03 -15.54
C VAL A 169 -13.54 20.33 -16.40
N ALA A 170 -13.72 20.57 -17.71
CA ALA A 170 -12.64 20.91 -18.59
C ALA A 170 -11.99 22.28 -18.28
N SER A 171 -12.65 23.14 -17.52
CA SER A 171 -12.10 24.42 -17.05
C SER A 171 -11.18 24.31 -15.86
N ILE A 172 -11.14 23.14 -15.17
CA ILE A 172 -10.30 22.90 -14.00
C ILE A 172 -8.89 22.55 -14.48
N LYS A 173 -7.94 23.48 -14.29
CA LYS A 173 -6.56 23.36 -14.78
C LYS A 173 -5.53 23.47 -13.66
N ASP A 174 -5.88 24.10 -12.55
CA ASP A 174 -5.01 24.42 -11.43
C ASP A 174 -5.83 24.54 -10.12
N TRP A 175 -5.17 24.79 -9.02
CA TRP A 175 -5.82 24.96 -7.71
C TRP A 175 -6.82 26.11 -7.67
N ALA A 176 -6.53 27.21 -8.38
CA ALA A 176 -7.39 28.38 -8.39
C ALA A 176 -8.73 28.06 -9.10
N SER A 177 -8.69 27.41 -10.26
CA SER A 177 -9.86 26.99 -11.00
C SER A 177 -10.64 25.87 -10.28
N LEU A 178 -9.96 24.93 -9.62
CA LEU A 178 -10.63 23.93 -8.76
C LEU A 178 -11.33 24.61 -7.58
N THR A 179 -10.67 25.54 -6.88
CA THR A 179 -11.27 26.28 -5.77
C THR A 179 -12.47 27.13 -6.22
N ALA A 180 -12.40 27.72 -7.42
CA ALA A 180 -13.54 28.44 -8.01
C ALA A 180 -14.70 27.50 -8.34
N ALA A 181 -14.41 26.26 -8.79
CA ALA A 181 -15.42 25.23 -8.99
C ALA A 181 -16.10 24.83 -7.67
N LEU A 182 -15.32 24.62 -6.59
CA LEU A 182 -15.84 24.34 -5.25
C LEU A 182 -16.76 25.46 -4.74
N ALA A 183 -16.40 26.72 -4.98
CA ALA A 183 -17.24 27.88 -4.62
C ALA A 183 -18.59 27.90 -5.39
N LYS A 184 -18.61 27.47 -6.66
CA LYS A 184 -19.86 27.33 -7.42
C LYS A 184 -20.72 26.19 -6.88
N VAL A 185 -20.09 25.06 -6.52
CA VAL A 185 -20.76 23.90 -5.93
C VAL A 185 -21.44 24.28 -4.60
N ASP A 186 -20.71 24.99 -3.73
CA ASP A 186 -21.24 25.49 -2.45
C ASP A 186 -22.45 26.41 -2.66
N LYS A 187 -22.37 27.38 -3.58
CA LYS A 187 -23.49 28.25 -3.95
C LYS A 187 -24.70 27.49 -4.50
N ALA A 188 -24.50 26.33 -5.11
CA ALA A 188 -25.59 25.45 -5.59
C ALA A 188 -26.17 24.57 -4.46
N GLY A 189 -25.73 24.74 -3.21
CA GLY A 189 -26.20 23.98 -2.05
C GLY A 189 -25.74 22.52 -2.08
N LYS A 190 -24.57 22.25 -2.70
CA LYS A 190 -23.93 20.94 -2.74
C LYS A 190 -22.58 20.98 -2.01
N LYS A 191 -22.07 19.80 -1.64
CA LYS A 191 -20.79 19.65 -0.95
C LYS A 191 -19.64 19.64 -1.95
N GLY A 192 -18.52 20.27 -1.59
CA GLY A 192 -17.41 20.47 -2.50
C GLY A 192 -16.56 19.20 -2.70
N ILE A 193 -15.56 19.01 -1.85
CA ILE A 193 -14.59 17.92 -1.96
C ILE A 193 -14.47 17.17 -0.64
N THR A 194 -14.26 15.86 -0.73
CA THR A 194 -13.88 15.02 0.41
C THR A 194 -12.60 14.24 0.12
N PHE A 195 -11.84 13.96 1.16
CA PHE A 195 -10.57 13.24 1.12
C PHE A 195 -10.24 12.65 2.51
N SER A 196 -9.18 11.87 2.60
CA SER A 196 -8.65 11.38 3.88
C SER A 196 -7.49 12.25 4.35
N ALA A 197 -7.64 12.84 5.54
CA ALA A 197 -6.55 13.51 6.23
C ALA A 197 -6.29 12.87 7.60
N ILE A 198 -6.58 11.58 7.74
CA ILE A 198 -6.40 10.82 8.97
C ILE A 198 -4.93 10.82 9.41
N GLY A 199 -4.69 10.75 10.72
CA GLY A 199 -3.35 10.78 11.33
C GLY A 199 -2.54 9.49 11.14
N THR A 200 -2.40 9.02 9.90
CA THR A 200 -1.65 7.82 9.51
C THR A 200 -0.99 8.02 8.14
N GLU A 201 -0.24 7.02 7.66
CA GLU A 201 0.31 6.99 6.28
C GLU A 201 -0.77 7.25 5.23
N GLU A 202 -2.00 6.79 5.45
CA GLU A 202 -3.12 7.01 4.54
C GLU A 202 -3.42 8.51 4.31
N GLY A 203 -3.34 9.33 5.38
CA GLY A 203 -3.48 10.78 5.28
C GLY A 203 -2.31 11.44 4.57
N SER A 204 -1.08 10.98 4.81
CA SER A 204 0.09 11.46 4.05
C SER A 204 -0.03 11.10 2.57
N PHE A 205 -0.43 9.87 2.26
CA PHE A 205 -0.62 9.39 0.89
C PHE A 205 -1.57 10.30 0.12
N GLN A 206 -2.70 10.70 0.72
CA GLN A 206 -3.65 11.62 0.08
C GLN A 206 -3.15 13.08 0.03
N PHE A 207 -2.28 13.50 0.93
CA PHE A 207 -1.74 14.85 0.89
C PHE A 207 -0.60 15.00 -0.13
N LEU A 208 0.11 13.93 -0.48
CA LEU A 208 1.27 13.94 -1.37
C LEU A 208 0.99 14.57 -2.75
N PRO A 209 -0.12 14.33 -3.47
CA PRO A 209 -0.36 14.98 -4.76
C PRO A 209 -0.42 16.50 -4.65
N TRP A 210 -1.00 17.01 -3.59
CA TRP A 210 -1.06 18.46 -3.33
C TRP A 210 0.30 19.02 -2.95
N PHE A 211 1.05 18.29 -2.13
CA PHE A 211 2.39 18.67 -1.73
C PHE A 211 3.34 18.72 -2.93
N TRP A 212 3.41 17.67 -3.75
CA TRP A 212 4.22 17.66 -4.98
C TRP A 212 3.67 18.58 -6.08
N GLY A 213 2.36 18.68 -6.19
CA GLY A 213 1.68 19.58 -7.12
C GLY A 213 1.93 21.06 -6.86
N SER A 214 2.37 21.42 -5.66
CA SER A 214 2.88 22.77 -5.34
C SER A 214 4.31 23.01 -5.84
N GLY A 215 5.08 21.95 -6.14
CA GLY A 215 6.50 21.97 -6.42
C GLY A 215 7.38 21.64 -5.20
N ALA A 216 6.76 21.29 -4.05
CA ALA A 216 7.48 20.94 -2.82
C ALA A 216 8.22 19.60 -2.94
N GLN A 217 9.26 19.43 -2.12
CA GLN A 217 10.08 18.22 -2.05
C GLN A 217 10.05 17.64 -0.63
N LEU A 218 9.99 16.30 -0.50
CA LEU A 218 9.92 15.61 0.80
C LEU A 218 11.14 15.85 1.70
N THR A 219 12.25 16.25 1.13
CA THR A 219 13.46 16.65 1.89
C THR A 219 13.33 18.02 2.59
N ARG A 220 12.29 18.81 2.23
CA ARG A 220 12.05 20.15 2.76
C ARG A 220 10.57 20.45 2.93
N LEU A 221 9.98 19.92 4.00
CA LEU A 221 8.55 20.04 4.28
C LEU A 221 8.11 21.50 4.48
N ASP A 222 8.94 22.32 5.09
CA ASP A 222 8.68 23.73 5.45
C ASP A 222 8.94 24.73 4.30
N SER A 223 9.14 24.25 3.07
CA SER A 223 9.25 25.14 1.92
C SER A 223 7.97 25.97 1.72
N ALA A 224 8.08 27.11 1.05
CA ALA A 224 6.91 27.96 0.76
C ALA A 224 5.83 27.19 -0.01
N GLU A 225 6.24 26.30 -0.90
CA GLU A 225 5.39 25.42 -1.68
C GLU A 225 4.66 24.42 -0.76
N GLY A 226 5.39 23.74 0.15
CA GLY A 226 4.80 22.78 1.09
C GLY A 226 3.80 23.45 2.03
N VAL A 227 4.14 24.63 2.55
CA VAL A 227 3.22 25.47 3.36
C VAL A 227 1.98 25.85 2.54
N SER A 228 2.13 26.21 1.25
CA SER A 228 1.02 26.54 0.37
C SER A 228 0.07 25.38 0.15
N ALA A 229 0.59 24.15 0.00
CA ALA A 229 -0.24 22.96 -0.13
C ALA A 229 -1.13 22.73 1.11
N LEU A 230 -0.54 22.85 2.29
CA LEU A 230 -1.29 22.67 3.54
C LEU A 230 -2.27 23.82 3.79
N ALA A 231 -1.91 25.05 3.38
CA ALA A 231 -2.82 26.19 3.43
C ALA A 231 -4.04 26.01 2.54
N LEU A 232 -3.90 25.40 1.34
CA LEU A 232 -5.02 25.09 0.45
C LEU A 232 -6.07 24.21 1.15
N TRP A 233 -5.67 23.11 1.76
CA TRP A 233 -6.59 22.24 2.48
C TRP A 233 -7.23 22.94 3.68
N SER A 234 -6.42 23.69 4.47
CA SER A 234 -6.94 24.48 5.60
C SER A 234 -7.96 25.50 5.16
N ASP A 235 -7.76 26.16 4.02
CA ASP A 235 -8.68 27.16 3.47
C ASP A 235 -9.98 26.51 2.98
N TRP A 236 -9.92 25.33 2.37
CA TRP A 236 -11.11 24.62 1.98
C TRP A 236 -11.99 24.22 3.17
N LEU A 237 -11.38 23.76 4.28
CA LEU A 237 -12.13 23.49 5.50
C LEU A 237 -12.75 24.78 6.08
N LYS A 238 -11.98 25.86 6.19
CA LYS A 238 -12.46 27.15 6.71
C LYS A 238 -13.63 27.74 5.89
N LYS A 239 -13.61 27.51 4.58
CA LYS A 239 -14.66 27.96 3.66
C LYS A 239 -15.85 26.99 3.57
N GLY A 240 -15.79 25.83 4.22
CA GLY A 240 -16.81 24.80 4.14
C GLY A 240 -16.81 24.02 2.81
N TYR A 241 -15.78 24.16 1.97
CA TYR A 241 -15.66 23.42 0.71
C TYR A 241 -15.27 21.96 0.93
N ALA A 242 -14.55 21.67 2.02
CA ALA A 242 -14.34 20.33 2.52
C ALA A 242 -14.92 20.21 3.94
N PRO A 243 -15.51 19.05 4.31
CA PRO A 243 -16.09 18.87 5.65
C PRO A 243 -15.00 18.65 6.70
N ASN A 244 -15.30 18.99 7.96
CA ASN A 244 -14.38 18.72 9.07
C ASN A 244 -14.12 17.22 9.30
N SER A 245 -15.02 16.35 8.82
CA SER A 245 -14.86 14.89 8.89
C SER A 245 -13.56 14.40 8.23
N VAL A 246 -13.02 15.10 7.21
CA VAL A 246 -11.80 14.69 6.50
C VAL A 246 -10.62 14.47 7.45
N ILE A 247 -10.57 15.15 8.60
CA ILE A 247 -9.51 15.00 9.60
C ILE A 247 -9.46 13.57 10.17
N ASN A 248 -10.62 12.90 10.23
CA ASN A 248 -10.76 11.55 10.78
C ASN A 248 -11.21 10.52 9.73
N ASN A 249 -11.52 10.98 8.51
CA ASN A 249 -11.93 10.09 7.45
C ASN A 249 -10.76 9.22 6.98
N THR A 250 -11.01 7.93 6.89
CA THR A 250 -10.21 7.03 6.07
C THR A 250 -10.55 7.22 4.59
N GLN A 251 -9.78 6.64 3.68
CA GLN A 251 -10.12 6.59 2.25
C GLN A 251 -11.47 5.91 2.01
N THR A 252 -11.83 4.94 2.85
CA THR A 252 -13.14 4.26 2.79
C THR A 252 -14.26 5.20 3.22
N THR A 253 -14.10 5.92 4.33
CA THR A 253 -15.16 6.81 4.83
C THR A 253 -15.33 8.06 3.95
N SER A 254 -14.25 8.63 3.40
CA SER A 254 -14.34 9.70 2.41
C SER A 254 -15.06 9.24 1.13
N TRP A 255 -14.79 7.99 0.70
CA TRP A 255 -15.54 7.41 -0.41
C TRP A 255 -17.03 7.27 -0.11
N GLN A 256 -17.40 6.81 1.08
CA GLN A 256 -18.82 6.70 1.50
C GLN A 256 -19.53 8.07 1.48
N GLU A 257 -18.83 9.13 1.89
CA GLU A 257 -19.37 10.50 1.77
C GLU A 257 -19.63 10.87 0.30
N PHE A 258 -18.70 10.61 -0.61
CA PHE A 258 -18.88 10.87 -2.04
C PHE A 258 -19.99 10.02 -2.65
N ALA A 259 -20.07 8.75 -2.29
CA ALA A 259 -21.09 7.82 -2.78
C ALA A 259 -22.51 8.19 -2.33
N SER A 260 -22.67 9.08 -1.36
CA SER A 260 -23.98 9.66 -1.02
C SER A 260 -24.63 10.48 -2.16
N GLY A 261 -23.82 10.90 -3.16
CA GLY A 261 -24.27 11.67 -4.31
C GLY A 261 -24.36 13.20 -4.08
N ASP A 262 -23.93 13.68 -2.89
CA ASP A 262 -23.99 15.11 -2.56
C ASP A 262 -22.68 15.86 -2.79
N TYR A 263 -21.57 15.15 -2.87
CA TYR A 263 -20.25 15.75 -3.08
C TYR A 263 -19.92 15.89 -4.57
N ALA A 264 -19.27 17.01 -4.92
CA ALA A 264 -18.77 17.24 -6.28
C ALA A 264 -17.54 16.42 -6.59
N PHE A 265 -16.61 16.32 -5.63
CA PHE A 265 -15.34 15.65 -5.81
C PHE A 265 -15.00 14.76 -4.62
N ALA A 266 -14.28 13.66 -4.92
CA ALA A 266 -13.56 12.87 -3.93
C ALA A 266 -12.15 12.57 -4.43
N GLU A 267 -11.14 12.82 -3.60
CA GLU A 267 -9.81 12.25 -3.84
C GLU A 267 -9.80 10.80 -3.41
N ASN A 268 -9.53 9.89 -4.34
CA ASN A 268 -9.44 8.47 -4.05
C ASN A 268 -8.69 7.73 -5.16
N GLY A 269 -8.46 6.44 -5.01
CA GLY A 269 -7.65 5.66 -5.92
C GLY A 269 -8.42 4.68 -6.80
N THR A 270 -7.67 3.90 -7.58
CA THR A 270 -8.18 2.89 -8.51
C THR A 270 -9.08 1.86 -7.84
N TRP A 271 -8.83 1.53 -6.57
CA TRP A 271 -9.61 0.58 -5.77
C TRP A 271 -11.08 0.95 -5.60
N GLN A 272 -11.46 2.20 -5.93
CA GLN A 272 -12.86 2.64 -5.89
C GLN A 272 -13.59 2.48 -7.23
N LEU A 273 -12.94 2.04 -8.30
CA LEU A 273 -13.58 1.92 -9.62
C LEU A 273 -14.82 1.02 -9.60
N ALA A 274 -14.73 -0.12 -8.90
CA ALA A 274 -15.87 -1.03 -8.78
C ALA A 274 -17.03 -0.41 -7.96
N ASN A 275 -16.72 0.42 -6.97
CA ASN A 275 -17.71 1.12 -6.16
C ASN A 275 -18.28 2.33 -6.90
N ALA A 276 -17.48 3.02 -7.71
CA ALA A 276 -17.91 4.13 -8.54
C ALA A 276 -19.02 3.71 -9.54
N LYS A 277 -18.87 2.53 -10.15
CA LYS A 277 -19.90 1.92 -11.02
C LYS A 277 -21.24 1.64 -10.30
N LYS A 278 -21.22 1.54 -8.97
CA LYS A 278 -22.39 1.25 -8.14
C LYS A 278 -22.95 2.50 -7.46
N ALA A 279 -22.36 3.67 -7.65
CA ALA A 279 -22.67 4.88 -6.88
C ALA A 279 -24.05 5.49 -7.21
N GLY A 280 -24.75 5.01 -8.25
CA GLY A 280 -26.11 5.48 -8.60
C GLY A 280 -26.17 6.87 -9.25
N PHE A 281 -25.02 7.44 -9.64
CA PHE A 281 -24.90 8.69 -10.41
C PHE A 281 -23.75 8.59 -11.43
N GLU A 282 -23.81 9.43 -12.45
CA GLU A 282 -22.72 9.52 -13.45
C GLU A 282 -21.48 10.15 -12.85
N TYR A 283 -20.35 9.48 -12.97
CA TYR A 283 -19.04 9.96 -12.49
C TYR A 283 -18.04 10.15 -13.63
N GLY A 284 -16.96 10.81 -13.32
CA GLY A 284 -15.75 10.86 -14.12
C GLY A 284 -14.52 10.93 -13.24
N VAL A 285 -13.35 10.87 -13.85
CA VAL A 285 -12.05 10.94 -13.18
C VAL A 285 -11.26 12.10 -13.78
N LEU A 286 -10.67 12.92 -12.93
CA LEU A 286 -9.82 14.06 -13.26
C LEU A 286 -8.47 13.88 -12.58
N PRO A 287 -7.34 14.01 -13.28
CA PRO A 287 -6.04 14.10 -12.61
C PRO A 287 -6.03 15.26 -11.61
N ILE A 288 -5.35 15.08 -10.48
CA ILE A 288 -5.23 16.14 -9.48
C ILE A 288 -4.43 17.30 -10.10
N PRO A 289 -4.96 18.52 -10.11
CA PRO A 289 -4.26 19.63 -10.75
C PRO A 289 -3.10 20.15 -9.91
N GLY A 290 -2.02 20.57 -10.55
CA GLY A 290 -0.93 21.29 -9.90
C GLY A 290 -1.32 22.71 -9.52
N ALA A 291 -0.55 23.33 -8.63
CA ALA A 291 -0.80 24.68 -8.13
C ALA A 291 -0.83 25.75 -9.23
N LYS A 292 0.01 25.58 -10.25
CA LYS A 292 0.20 26.53 -11.37
C LYS A 292 -0.24 25.92 -12.72
N GLY A 293 -1.04 24.87 -12.69
CA GLY A 293 -1.46 24.12 -13.86
C GLY A 293 -0.68 22.81 -14.05
N GLY A 294 -1.12 22.05 -15.06
CA GLY A 294 -0.64 20.69 -15.27
C GLY A 294 -1.21 19.69 -14.27
N ASN A 295 -0.80 18.44 -14.36
CA ASN A 295 -1.19 17.38 -13.45
C ASN A 295 -0.16 17.24 -12.34
N ALA A 296 -0.61 17.20 -11.09
CA ALA A 296 0.23 16.84 -9.96
C ALA A 296 0.69 15.37 -10.09
N ALA A 297 1.94 15.09 -9.75
CA ALA A 297 2.34 13.71 -9.54
C ALA A 297 1.60 13.17 -8.30
N ALA A 298 0.91 12.05 -8.46
CA ALA A 298 0.32 11.33 -7.34
C ALA A 298 1.28 10.22 -6.86
N PRO A 299 1.15 9.73 -5.63
CA PRO A 299 2.05 8.70 -5.14
C PRO A 299 1.81 7.36 -5.85
N THR A 300 2.88 6.66 -6.15
CA THR A 300 2.80 5.25 -6.53
C THR A 300 2.40 4.45 -5.29
N GLY A 301 1.28 3.76 -5.38
CA GLY A 301 0.84 2.74 -4.44
C GLY A 301 0.92 1.37 -5.08
N GLY A 302 0.50 0.36 -4.33
CA GLY A 302 0.53 -1.05 -4.74
C GLY A 302 1.62 -1.82 -4.03
N GLU A 303 1.56 -3.13 -4.15
CA GLU A 303 2.37 -4.04 -3.37
C GLU A 303 3.42 -4.74 -4.21
N PHE A 304 4.50 -5.08 -3.54
CA PHE A 304 5.59 -5.91 -4.04
C PHE A 304 5.48 -7.31 -3.48
N VAL A 305 5.62 -8.30 -4.34
CA VAL A 305 5.90 -9.66 -3.91
C VAL A 305 7.40 -9.79 -3.71
N THR A 306 7.79 -10.22 -2.52
CA THR A 306 9.16 -10.29 -2.04
C THR A 306 9.47 -11.68 -1.47
N LEU A 307 10.74 -12.04 -1.43
CA LEU A 307 11.22 -13.27 -0.80
C LEU A 307 12.03 -12.92 0.45
N PRO A 308 11.51 -13.21 1.65
CA PRO A 308 12.24 -13.05 2.89
C PRO A 308 13.46 -13.97 2.98
N VAL A 309 14.44 -13.57 3.78
CA VAL A 309 15.56 -14.42 4.15
C VAL A 309 15.04 -15.65 4.91
N GLN A 310 15.49 -16.84 4.48
CA GLN A 310 15.11 -18.14 5.03
C GLN A 310 16.33 -18.84 5.63
N SER A 311 16.14 -19.47 6.77
CA SER A 311 17.13 -20.41 7.35
C SER A 311 17.27 -21.69 6.51
N ASP A 312 16.16 -22.18 5.96
CA ASP A 312 16.15 -23.28 4.98
C ASP A 312 16.19 -22.73 3.56
N THR A 313 17.39 -22.64 3.00
CA THR A 313 17.61 -22.14 1.63
C THR A 313 17.06 -23.05 0.53
N GLY A 314 16.75 -24.31 0.84
CA GLY A 314 16.08 -25.25 -0.09
C GLY A 314 14.68 -24.79 -0.50
N ARG A 315 14.07 -23.94 0.31
CA ARG A 315 12.71 -23.43 0.03
C ARG A 315 12.66 -22.39 -1.10
N TYR A 316 13.75 -21.70 -1.40
CA TYR A 316 13.76 -20.64 -2.41
C TYR A 316 13.35 -21.11 -3.81
N ALA A 317 13.73 -22.30 -4.22
CA ALA A 317 13.39 -22.80 -5.56
C ALA A 317 11.87 -22.91 -5.79
N THR A 318 11.12 -23.26 -4.76
CA THR A 318 9.65 -23.32 -4.82
C THR A 318 9.03 -21.92 -4.63
N SER A 319 9.58 -21.10 -3.72
CA SER A 319 9.13 -19.72 -3.54
C SER A 319 9.30 -18.89 -4.83
N GLN A 320 10.39 -19.10 -5.59
CA GLN A 320 10.60 -18.50 -6.91
C GLN A 320 9.51 -18.92 -7.92
N LYS A 321 9.08 -20.17 -7.92
CA LYS A 321 7.97 -20.64 -8.76
C LYS A 321 6.64 -19.98 -8.39
N LEU A 322 6.38 -19.81 -7.09
CA LEU A 322 5.19 -19.10 -6.62
C LEU A 322 5.20 -17.63 -7.07
N VAL A 323 6.34 -16.95 -6.95
CA VAL A 323 6.48 -15.56 -7.44
C VAL A 323 6.31 -15.52 -8.96
N ALA A 324 6.98 -16.39 -9.70
CA ALA A 324 6.87 -16.45 -11.17
C ALA A 324 5.43 -16.71 -11.65
N CYS A 325 4.69 -17.57 -10.93
CA CYS A 325 3.27 -17.76 -11.20
C CYS A 325 2.46 -16.48 -10.97
N LEU A 326 2.63 -15.82 -9.82
CA LEU A 326 1.91 -14.60 -9.48
C LEU A 326 2.20 -13.44 -10.43
N THR A 327 3.38 -13.41 -11.04
CA THR A 327 3.85 -12.30 -11.88
C THR A 327 3.87 -12.60 -13.37
N ASN A 328 3.35 -13.76 -13.81
CA ASN A 328 3.15 -14.01 -15.24
C ASN A 328 2.02 -13.14 -15.82
N THR A 329 2.01 -12.95 -17.13
CA THR A 329 1.08 -12.04 -17.84
C THR A 329 -0.40 -12.31 -17.54
N ASP A 330 -0.81 -13.58 -17.47
CA ASP A 330 -2.22 -13.94 -17.26
C ASP A 330 -2.63 -13.74 -15.80
N HIS A 331 -1.82 -14.18 -14.86
CA HIS A 331 -2.11 -14.00 -13.43
C HIS A 331 -1.97 -12.54 -12.97
N LEU A 332 -1.06 -11.75 -13.54
CA LEU A 332 -1.05 -10.30 -13.30
C LEU A 332 -2.36 -9.65 -13.75
N TYR A 333 -2.89 -10.03 -14.92
CA TYR A 333 -4.18 -9.51 -15.37
C TYR A 333 -5.32 -9.86 -14.40
N ASP A 334 -5.38 -11.09 -13.90
CA ASP A 334 -6.39 -11.55 -12.95
C ASP A 334 -6.22 -10.87 -11.58
N THR A 335 -4.98 -10.74 -11.10
CA THR A 335 -4.62 -10.02 -9.87
C THR A 335 -5.10 -8.57 -9.93
N ASP A 336 -4.69 -7.85 -10.97
CA ASP A 336 -4.98 -6.43 -11.12
C ASP A 336 -6.48 -6.17 -11.33
N THR A 337 -7.18 -7.09 -12.00
CA THR A 337 -8.65 -7.04 -12.11
C THR A 337 -9.31 -7.23 -10.75
N THR A 338 -8.82 -8.17 -9.95
CA THR A 338 -9.34 -8.46 -8.60
C THR A 338 -9.06 -7.32 -7.62
N LEU A 339 -7.85 -6.76 -7.65
CA LEU A 339 -7.42 -5.68 -6.76
C LEU A 339 -7.85 -4.30 -7.26
N SER A 340 -8.37 -4.19 -8.49
CA SER A 340 -8.63 -2.93 -9.19
C SER A 340 -7.35 -2.09 -9.32
N TYR A 341 -6.26 -2.72 -9.70
CA TYR A 341 -4.96 -2.10 -9.91
C TYR A 341 -4.65 -1.93 -11.40
N VAL A 342 -3.66 -1.11 -11.68
CA VAL A 342 -3.00 -1.00 -12.99
C VAL A 342 -1.82 -1.97 -12.99
N ALA A 343 -1.72 -2.79 -14.02
CA ALA A 343 -0.65 -3.77 -14.11
C ALA A 343 0.75 -3.13 -14.15
N PRO A 344 1.77 -3.81 -13.63
CA PRO A 344 3.11 -3.27 -13.59
C PRO A 344 3.85 -3.38 -14.93
N THR A 345 3.25 -4.00 -15.95
CA THR A 345 3.84 -4.18 -17.28
C THR A 345 2.98 -3.58 -18.37
N SER A 346 3.61 -2.97 -19.37
CA SER A 346 2.91 -2.34 -20.50
C SER A 346 2.05 -3.32 -21.31
N GLU A 347 2.44 -4.59 -21.40
CA GLU A 347 1.67 -5.65 -22.06
C GLU A 347 0.31 -5.88 -21.39
N VAL A 348 0.30 -6.04 -20.06
CA VAL A 348 -0.94 -6.27 -19.29
C VAL A 348 -1.77 -4.99 -19.20
N GLN A 349 -1.14 -3.82 -19.09
CA GLN A 349 -1.84 -2.52 -19.16
C GLN A 349 -2.64 -2.38 -20.46
N ALA A 350 -2.04 -2.75 -21.61
CA ALA A 350 -2.75 -2.73 -22.89
C ALA A 350 -3.95 -3.68 -22.89
N LYS A 351 -3.80 -4.89 -22.35
CA LYS A 351 -4.88 -5.88 -22.17
C LYS A 351 -6.00 -5.32 -21.29
N GLN A 352 -5.66 -4.68 -20.16
CA GLN A 352 -6.62 -4.05 -19.25
C GLN A 352 -7.41 -2.92 -19.93
N VAL A 353 -6.73 -2.01 -20.66
CA VAL A 353 -7.39 -0.90 -21.38
C VAL A 353 -8.27 -1.41 -22.51
N ALA A 354 -7.85 -2.47 -23.23
CA ALA A 354 -8.67 -3.08 -24.28
C ALA A 354 -9.95 -3.70 -23.71
N ALA A 355 -9.89 -4.30 -22.51
CA ALA A 355 -11.05 -4.85 -21.83
C ALA A 355 -11.93 -3.77 -21.16
N ASN A 356 -11.33 -2.68 -20.68
CA ASN A 356 -12.01 -1.59 -20.01
C ASN A 356 -11.33 -0.24 -20.29
N ALA A 357 -11.87 0.53 -21.25
CA ALA A 357 -11.34 1.83 -21.63
C ALA A 357 -11.32 2.88 -20.49
N GLU A 358 -12.12 2.71 -19.44
CA GLU A 358 -12.14 3.59 -18.26
C GLU A 358 -10.82 3.53 -17.45
N LEU A 359 -10.00 2.49 -17.67
CA LEU A 359 -8.68 2.38 -17.05
C LEU A 359 -7.60 3.24 -17.71
N LYS A 360 -7.84 3.75 -18.93
CA LYS A 360 -6.81 4.55 -19.65
C LYS A 360 -6.30 5.75 -18.84
N PRO A 361 -7.16 6.60 -18.24
CA PRO A 361 -6.69 7.70 -17.39
C PRO A 361 -5.86 7.23 -16.19
N TRP A 362 -6.19 6.08 -15.62
CA TRP A 362 -5.47 5.50 -14.50
C TRP A 362 -4.11 4.93 -14.90
N VAL A 363 -4.02 4.29 -16.07
CA VAL A 363 -2.73 3.86 -16.64
C VAL A 363 -1.82 5.05 -16.86
N ASP A 364 -2.34 6.15 -17.41
CA ASP A 364 -1.56 7.37 -17.62
C ASP A 364 -1.14 8.01 -16.28
N ALA A 365 -2.01 8.00 -15.27
CA ALA A 365 -1.71 8.51 -13.93
C ALA A 365 -0.63 7.67 -13.23
N VAL A 366 -0.69 6.33 -13.32
CA VAL A 366 0.32 5.43 -12.76
C VAL A 366 1.68 5.62 -13.44
N LYS A 367 1.72 5.83 -14.77
CA LYS A 367 2.97 6.14 -15.48
C LYS A 367 3.60 7.46 -15.06
N ALA A 368 2.79 8.43 -14.62
CA ALA A 368 3.24 9.72 -14.12
C ALA A 368 3.41 9.75 -12.59
N ALA A 369 3.09 8.66 -11.90
CA ALA A 369 3.16 8.58 -10.45
C ALA A 369 4.61 8.63 -9.96
N ARG A 370 4.78 9.10 -8.70
CA ARG A 370 6.08 9.24 -8.05
C ARG A 370 6.17 8.30 -6.86
N GLY A 371 7.27 7.56 -6.76
CA GLY A 371 7.55 6.70 -5.61
C GLY A 371 7.72 7.52 -4.33
N ARG A 372 7.17 7.02 -3.23
CA ARG A 372 7.28 7.64 -1.90
C ARG A 372 8.70 7.56 -1.34
N THR A 373 9.43 6.52 -1.69
CA THR A 373 10.81 6.26 -1.26
C THR A 373 11.86 6.68 -2.29
N SER A 374 11.45 7.28 -3.41
CA SER A 374 12.36 7.82 -4.43
C SER A 374 13.19 8.99 -3.89
N ASP A 375 14.13 9.49 -4.69
CA ASP A 375 15.05 10.59 -4.34
C ASP A 375 15.96 10.24 -3.14
N ASP A 376 16.41 8.99 -3.06
CA ASP A 376 17.26 8.46 -1.98
C ASP A 376 16.63 8.59 -0.57
N LEU A 377 15.31 8.66 -0.50
CA LEU A 377 14.61 8.73 0.77
C LEU A 377 14.59 7.39 1.48
N GLY A 378 14.34 6.29 0.75
CA GLY A 378 14.37 4.95 1.32
C GLY A 378 13.67 4.88 2.67
N THR A 379 14.35 4.38 3.68
CA THR A 379 13.87 4.26 5.07
C THR A 379 13.68 5.58 5.82
N LYS A 380 14.05 6.72 5.25
CA LYS A 380 13.75 8.04 5.83
C LYS A 380 12.27 8.41 5.60
N TYR A 381 11.64 7.86 4.54
CA TYR A 381 10.27 8.20 4.19
C TYR A 381 9.24 7.97 5.32
N PRO A 382 9.22 6.84 6.05
CA PRO A 382 8.27 6.63 7.13
C PRO A 382 8.28 7.74 8.20
N LYS A 383 9.48 8.24 8.57
CA LYS A 383 9.61 9.36 9.51
C LYS A 383 9.09 10.68 8.91
N ILE A 384 9.37 10.90 7.62
CA ILE A 384 8.88 12.09 6.89
C ILE A 384 7.35 12.04 6.82
N SER A 385 6.77 10.92 6.45
CA SER A 385 5.33 10.71 6.39
C SER A 385 4.68 10.95 7.75
N GLU A 386 5.26 10.38 8.82
CA GLU A 386 4.76 10.59 10.17
C GLU A 386 4.69 12.07 10.55
N GLN A 387 5.70 12.84 10.25
CA GLN A 387 5.69 14.27 10.55
C GLN A 387 4.78 15.06 9.61
N MET A 388 4.62 14.62 8.38
CA MET A 388 3.70 15.23 7.42
C MET A 388 2.25 15.09 7.89
N TRP A 389 1.76 13.88 8.21
CA TRP A 389 0.38 13.73 8.66
C TRP A 389 0.12 14.40 10.03
N LYS A 390 1.13 14.48 10.93
CA LYS A 390 1.04 15.29 12.16
C LYS A 390 0.88 16.78 11.85
N ALA A 391 1.58 17.29 10.83
CA ALA A 391 1.42 18.68 10.39
C ALA A 391 0.02 18.91 9.79
N VAL A 392 -0.44 18.00 8.93
CA VAL A 392 -1.80 18.04 8.36
C VAL A 392 -2.84 18.08 9.49
N GLN A 393 -2.80 17.12 10.41
CA GLN A 393 -3.71 17.06 11.56
C GLN A 393 -3.72 18.36 12.36
N SER A 394 -2.55 18.90 12.71
CA SER A 394 -2.47 20.11 13.53
C SER A 394 -2.96 21.37 12.82
N ALA A 395 -2.76 21.46 11.50
CA ALA A 395 -3.24 22.58 10.73
C ALA A 395 -4.75 22.53 10.48
N LEU A 396 -5.27 21.36 10.12
CA LEU A 396 -6.70 21.19 9.82
C LEU A 396 -7.57 21.28 11.08
N SER A 397 -7.08 20.81 12.24
CA SER A 397 -7.75 21.04 13.53
C SER A 397 -7.67 22.48 14.03
N GLY A 398 -6.88 23.33 13.39
CA GLY A 398 -6.68 24.73 13.79
C GLY A 398 -5.74 24.93 14.99
N SER A 399 -5.06 23.86 15.46
CA SER A 399 -4.12 23.93 16.59
C SER A 399 -2.81 24.66 16.24
N LYS A 400 -2.43 24.66 14.94
CA LYS A 400 -1.28 25.41 14.41
C LYS A 400 -1.64 26.06 13.07
N SER A 401 -0.91 27.13 12.72
CA SER A 401 -0.96 27.61 11.35
C SER A 401 -0.28 26.61 10.41
N PRO A 402 -0.64 26.55 9.10
CA PRO A 402 0.07 25.70 8.14
C PRO A 402 1.58 25.89 8.14
N LYS A 403 2.04 27.14 8.29
CA LYS A 403 3.46 27.48 8.38
C LYS A 403 4.13 26.86 9.61
N ASP A 404 3.52 27.04 10.79
CA ASP A 404 4.10 26.53 12.04
C ASP A 404 4.03 24.98 12.09
N ALA A 405 2.98 24.38 11.53
CA ALA A 405 2.84 22.95 11.42
C ALA A 405 3.95 22.33 10.56
N MET A 406 4.19 22.89 9.37
CA MET A 406 5.24 22.39 8.46
C MET A 406 6.65 22.66 9.01
N ALA A 407 6.87 23.79 9.67
CA ALA A 407 8.15 24.07 10.34
C ALA A 407 8.44 23.08 11.47
N ALA A 408 7.42 22.73 12.27
CA ALA A 408 7.56 21.71 13.32
C ALA A 408 7.85 20.32 12.72
N ALA A 409 7.16 19.94 11.65
CA ALA A 409 7.42 18.70 10.93
C ALA A 409 8.84 18.62 10.39
N GLN A 410 9.32 19.69 9.74
CA GLN A 410 10.69 19.76 9.21
C GLN A 410 11.74 19.65 10.30
N SER A 411 11.51 20.27 11.46
CA SER A 411 12.44 20.16 12.59
C SER A 411 12.51 18.74 13.15
N ALA A 412 11.41 17.98 13.11
CA ALA A 412 11.33 16.63 13.65
C ALA A 412 11.92 15.56 12.70
N VAL A 413 12.07 15.84 11.40
CA VAL A 413 12.68 14.90 10.43
C VAL A 413 14.20 15.08 10.31
N LYS A 414 14.75 16.18 10.78
CA LYS A 414 16.20 16.39 10.90
C LYS A 414 16.76 15.54 12.03
#